data_562c61eaf5d1336162a5711e133d783d
#
_entry.id   562c61eaf5d1336162a5711e133d783d
#
_cell.length_a   1.000
_cell.length_b   1.000
_cell.length_c   1.000
_cell.angle_alpha   90.00
_cell.angle_beta   90.00
_cell.angle_gamma   90.00
#
_symmetry.space_group_name_H-M   'P 1'
#
loop_
_entity.id
_entity.type
_entity.pdbx_description
1 polymer ?
#
loop_
_entity_poly.entity_id
_entity_poly.type
_entity_poly.pdbx_seq_one_letter_code
_entity_poly.pdbx_strand_id
1 'polypeptide(L)'
;MNPDLSVVVCTRNQSGYLRKVLGSLRAQALPREAFEVIVVDNGSTDATRPAAESFRDMGNLRYVHDPVVGLSHARNTGWRKARGEIVAYLDDDAVARPDWLARLRDAYRTLRPRPACAGGPIRPIWEIEKPSWLDRELEHYLGIVDWLRPAMFLDEDLLYLPGSNVSYLRSVLEESGGFPLGLGRKGPSLLSNEELWMQSFLRSRGRPIWYDPEIVVHHHVKARRLTPTWFTKRYFWQGVSDVLLEAEISHWRAGRPGHRVLREELLGAGRDVVGAAKILVAGNGALVGLCRIHQRLGRIASRILPGPAREGFSPFWRSSMRERR
;
A
#
# COMPACT_ATOMS: atom_id res chain seq x y z
N MET A 1 11.61 14.04 -26.03
CA MET A 1 12.27 14.02 -24.70
C MET A 1 11.54 13.03 -23.82
N ASN A 2 12.23 12.35 -22.91
CA ASN A 2 11.54 11.53 -21.89
C ASN A 2 10.92 12.46 -20.84
N PRO A 3 9.76 12.09 -20.26
CA PRO A 3 9.18 12.84 -19.16
C PRO A 3 10.07 12.75 -17.90
N ASP A 4 9.97 13.72 -16.98
CA ASP A 4 10.67 13.67 -15.68
C ASP A 4 10.08 12.56 -14.79
N LEU A 5 8.72 12.44 -14.81
CA LEU A 5 7.98 11.52 -13.96
C LEU A 5 7.09 10.57 -14.76
N SER A 6 6.96 9.36 -14.26
CA SER A 6 5.91 8.43 -14.67
C SER A 6 5.00 8.15 -13.48
N VAL A 7 3.70 8.47 -13.60
CA VAL A 7 2.69 8.15 -12.59
C VAL A 7 2.10 6.78 -12.94
N VAL A 8 2.22 5.83 -12.03
CA VAL A 8 1.65 4.49 -12.17
C VAL A 8 0.39 4.39 -11.31
N VAL A 9 -0.74 4.15 -11.96
CA VAL A 9 -2.05 3.89 -11.33
C VAL A 9 -2.42 2.44 -11.60
N CYS A 10 -2.31 1.60 -10.56
CA CYS A 10 -2.77 0.21 -10.64
C CYS A 10 -4.25 0.14 -10.25
N THR A 11 -5.08 -0.50 -11.09
CA THR A 11 -6.52 -0.56 -10.86
C THR A 11 -7.09 -1.93 -11.14
N ARG A 12 -8.15 -2.28 -10.42
CA ARG A 12 -8.95 -3.48 -10.68
C ARG A 12 -10.39 -3.29 -10.22
N ASN A 13 -11.33 -3.29 -11.19
CA ASN A 13 -12.77 -3.16 -10.93
C ASN A 13 -13.11 -1.90 -10.09
N GLN A 14 -12.54 -0.75 -10.46
CA GLN A 14 -12.71 0.54 -9.77
C GLN A 14 -12.97 1.69 -10.75
N SER A 15 -13.72 1.44 -11.83
CA SER A 15 -13.92 2.42 -12.92
C SER A 15 -14.37 3.81 -12.47
N GLY A 16 -15.24 3.88 -11.43
CA GLY A 16 -15.73 5.15 -10.89
C GLY A 16 -14.64 5.96 -10.16
N TYR A 17 -13.79 5.30 -9.37
CA TYR A 17 -12.68 5.95 -8.68
C TYR A 17 -11.56 6.31 -9.65
N LEU A 18 -11.24 5.43 -10.61
CA LEU A 18 -10.25 5.71 -11.63
C LEU A 18 -10.53 7.02 -12.37
N ARG A 19 -11.80 7.34 -12.66
CA ARG A 19 -12.15 8.64 -13.27
C ARG A 19 -11.76 9.83 -12.39
N LYS A 20 -11.94 9.73 -11.08
CA LYS A 20 -11.55 10.78 -10.12
C LYS A 20 -10.04 10.97 -10.07
N VAL A 21 -9.29 9.85 -10.01
CA VAL A 21 -7.83 9.85 -10.04
C VAL A 21 -7.31 10.50 -11.31
N LEU A 22 -7.78 10.05 -12.48
CA LEU A 22 -7.37 10.60 -13.76
C LEU A 22 -7.76 12.08 -13.92
N GLY A 23 -8.91 12.47 -13.36
CA GLY A 23 -9.31 13.89 -13.29
C GLY A 23 -8.30 14.71 -12.49
N SER A 24 -7.81 14.23 -11.35
CA SER A 24 -6.80 14.92 -10.55
C SER A 24 -5.43 14.99 -11.24
N LEU A 25 -5.07 13.95 -12.00
CA LEU A 25 -3.83 13.95 -12.79
C LEU A 25 -3.92 14.87 -14.02
N ARG A 26 -5.11 15.01 -14.62
CA ARG A 26 -5.36 16.00 -15.67
C ARG A 26 -5.19 17.44 -15.17
N ALA A 27 -5.53 17.68 -13.89
CA ALA A 27 -5.48 18.99 -13.23
C ALA A 27 -4.13 19.33 -12.60
N GLN A 28 -3.07 18.55 -12.85
CA GLN A 28 -1.74 18.85 -12.32
C GLN A 28 -1.17 20.14 -12.91
N ALA A 29 -0.55 20.95 -12.06
CA ALA A 29 0.11 22.20 -12.45
C ALA A 29 1.39 21.99 -13.28
N LEU A 30 1.93 20.75 -13.29
CA LEU A 30 3.09 20.40 -14.08
C LEU A 30 2.71 20.30 -15.57
N PRO A 31 3.51 20.84 -16.53
CA PRO A 31 3.26 20.67 -17.96
C PRO A 31 3.15 19.18 -18.35
N ARG A 32 2.23 18.87 -19.27
CA ARG A 32 1.93 17.48 -19.66
C ARG A 32 3.12 16.75 -20.25
N GLU A 33 4.05 17.46 -20.85
CA GLU A 33 5.27 16.93 -21.46
C GLU A 33 6.28 16.48 -20.39
N ALA A 34 6.15 17.00 -19.17
CA ALA A 34 7.04 16.68 -18.06
C ALA A 34 6.65 15.40 -17.32
N PHE A 35 5.48 14.82 -17.57
CA PHE A 35 5.07 13.56 -16.96
C PHE A 35 4.24 12.69 -17.90
N GLU A 36 4.21 11.39 -17.62
CA GLU A 36 3.27 10.44 -18.23
C GLU A 36 2.43 9.76 -17.16
N VAL A 37 1.25 9.27 -17.55
CA VAL A 37 0.36 8.48 -16.72
C VAL A 37 0.24 7.08 -17.30
N ILE A 38 0.51 6.05 -16.49
CA ILE A 38 0.42 4.64 -16.87
C ILE A 38 -0.68 4.01 -16.03
N VAL A 39 -1.82 3.75 -16.61
CA VAL A 39 -2.90 2.98 -15.99
C VAL A 39 -2.64 1.50 -16.25
N VAL A 40 -2.36 0.76 -15.18
CA VAL A 40 -2.21 -0.70 -15.23
C VAL A 40 -3.51 -1.34 -14.76
N ASP A 41 -4.28 -1.86 -15.71
CA ASP A 41 -5.53 -2.59 -15.44
C ASP A 41 -5.20 -4.05 -15.13
N ASN A 42 -5.32 -4.40 -13.86
CA ASN A 42 -4.95 -5.70 -13.32
C ASN A 42 -6.09 -6.74 -13.41
N GLY A 43 -6.56 -6.96 -14.62
CA GLY A 43 -7.60 -7.94 -14.93
C GLY A 43 -9.00 -7.50 -14.49
N SER A 44 -9.40 -6.27 -14.81
CA SER A 44 -10.77 -5.77 -14.57
C SER A 44 -11.77 -6.41 -15.51
N THR A 45 -12.99 -6.55 -14.99
CA THR A 45 -14.18 -7.06 -15.71
C THR A 45 -15.32 -6.03 -15.77
N ASP A 46 -15.12 -4.84 -15.16
CA ASP A 46 -16.06 -3.71 -15.18
C ASP A 46 -15.71 -2.70 -16.29
N ALA A 47 -16.27 -1.49 -16.22
CA ALA A 47 -16.00 -0.40 -17.15
C ALA A 47 -14.65 0.32 -16.94
N THR A 48 -13.64 -0.34 -16.36
CA THR A 48 -12.30 0.26 -16.09
C THR A 48 -11.61 0.70 -17.37
N ARG A 49 -11.60 -0.13 -18.42
CA ARG A 49 -10.99 0.25 -19.70
C ARG A 49 -11.69 1.45 -20.35
N PRO A 50 -13.03 1.49 -20.54
CA PRO A 50 -13.71 2.69 -21.01
C PRO A 50 -13.46 3.92 -20.15
N ALA A 51 -13.34 3.75 -18.82
CA ALA A 51 -13.01 4.86 -17.91
C ALA A 51 -11.63 5.45 -18.21
N ALA A 52 -10.60 4.63 -18.40
CA ALA A 52 -9.27 5.08 -18.78
C ALA A 52 -9.27 5.73 -20.19
N GLU A 53 -9.95 5.11 -21.14
CA GLU A 53 -10.03 5.59 -22.52
C GLU A 53 -10.72 6.95 -22.66
N SER A 54 -11.64 7.30 -21.74
CA SER A 54 -12.26 8.63 -21.72
C SER A 54 -11.31 9.79 -21.38
N PHE A 55 -10.05 9.50 -21.02
CA PHE A 55 -9.01 10.48 -20.77
C PHE A 55 -7.89 10.49 -21.83
N ARG A 56 -8.11 9.89 -22.99
CA ARG A 56 -7.12 9.86 -24.09
C ARG A 56 -6.72 11.26 -24.57
N ASP A 57 -7.60 12.24 -24.42
CA ASP A 57 -7.34 13.65 -24.73
C ASP A 57 -6.21 14.27 -23.89
N MET A 58 -5.80 13.64 -22.77
CA MET A 58 -4.60 14.06 -22.04
C MET A 58 -3.30 13.97 -22.87
N GLY A 59 -3.25 13.07 -23.85
CA GLY A 59 -2.09 12.88 -24.73
C GLY A 59 -0.89 12.18 -24.08
N ASN A 60 -0.76 12.27 -22.76
CA ASN A 60 0.33 11.66 -21.98
C ASN A 60 -0.13 10.44 -21.15
N LEU A 61 -1.34 9.89 -21.39
CA LEU A 61 -1.88 8.71 -20.75
C LEU A 61 -1.66 7.46 -21.60
N ARG A 62 -1.23 6.38 -20.94
CA ARG A 62 -1.09 5.04 -21.52
C ARG A 62 -1.87 4.04 -20.71
N TYR A 63 -2.73 3.27 -21.36
CA TYR A 63 -3.43 2.13 -20.76
C TYR A 63 -2.68 0.83 -21.04
N VAL A 64 -2.51 0.02 -20.00
CA VAL A 64 -1.85 -1.28 -20.04
C VAL A 64 -2.77 -2.31 -19.40
N HIS A 65 -3.20 -3.31 -20.17
CA HIS A 65 -3.92 -4.45 -19.62
C HIS A 65 -2.92 -5.49 -19.14
N ASP A 66 -3.07 -5.92 -17.89
CA ASP A 66 -2.25 -6.95 -17.24
C ASP A 66 -3.18 -8.00 -16.58
N PRO A 67 -3.33 -9.18 -17.20
CA PRO A 67 -4.26 -10.20 -16.70
C PRO A 67 -3.78 -10.91 -15.43
N VAL A 68 -2.50 -10.75 -15.04
CA VAL A 68 -1.94 -11.45 -13.86
C VAL A 68 -2.29 -10.69 -12.59
N VAL A 69 -3.29 -11.20 -11.87
CA VAL A 69 -3.83 -10.55 -10.67
C VAL A 69 -2.81 -10.48 -9.54
N GLY A 70 -2.55 -9.25 -9.07
CA GLY A 70 -1.68 -8.95 -7.93
C GLY A 70 -1.14 -7.54 -7.98
N LEU A 71 -1.22 -6.80 -6.86
CA LEU A 71 -0.83 -5.38 -6.80
C LEU A 71 0.67 -5.20 -7.08
N SER A 72 1.54 -6.01 -6.43
CA SER A 72 2.98 -6.00 -6.70
C SER A 72 3.30 -6.31 -8.16
N HIS A 73 2.57 -7.24 -8.77
CA HIS A 73 2.72 -7.55 -10.19
C HIS A 73 2.35 -6.35 -11.06
N ALA A 74 1.20 -5.72 -10.80
CA ALA A 74 0.75 -4.55 -11.54
C ALA A 74 1.71 -3.35 -11.38
N ARG A 75 2.21 -3.10 -10.15
CA ARG A 75 3.23 -2.07 -9.91
C ARG A 75 4.52 -2.36 -10.69
N ASN A 76 4.93 -3.63 -10.73
CA ASN A 76 6.09 -4.06 -11.50
C ASN A 76 5.89 -3.90 -13.01
N THR A 77 4.71 -4.19 -13.52
CA THR A 77 4.35 -3.93 -14.92
C THR A 77 4.41 -2.43 -15.21
N GLY A 78 3.91 -1.59 -14.30
CA GLY A 78 3.90 -0.14 -14.45
C GLY A 78 5.29 0.45 -14.56
N TRP A 79 6.18 0.18 -13.58
CA TRP A 79 7.51 0.79 -13.60
C TRP A 79 8.39 0.30 -14.75
N ARG A 80 8.26 -0.96 -15.18
CA ARG A 80 8.98 -1.45 -16.36
C ARG A 80 8.57 -0.77 -17.66
N LYS A 81 7.38 -0.19 -17.71
CA LYS A 81 6.88 0.60 -18.83
C LYS A 81 7.11 2.09 -18.67
N ALA A 82 7.59 2.53 -17.51
CA ALA A 82 7.89 3.92 -17.21
C ALA A 82 9.11 4.41 -18.01
N ARG A 83 9.00 5.64 -18.51
CA ARG A 83 10.08 6.35 -19.23
C ARG A 83 10.72 7.43 -18.38
N GLY A 84 9.99 7.92 -17.37
CA GLY A 84 10.47 8.92 -16.42
C GLY A 84 11.58 8.38 -15.52
N GLU A 85 12.45 9.27 -15.07
CA GLU A 85 13.47 8.95 -14.07
C GLU A 85 12.85 8.71 -12.69
N ILE A 86 11.72 9.37 -12.40
CA ILE A 86 10.96 9.24 -11.16
C ILE A 86 9.69 8.46 -11.46
N VAL A 87 9.43 7.39 -10.71
CA VAL A 87 8.20 6.60 -10.79
C VAL A 87 7.37 6.86 -9.54
N ALA A 88 6.23 7.52 -9.71
CA ALA A 88 5.30 7.83 -8.63
C ALA A 88 4.11 6.87 -8.68
N TYR A 89 3.71 6.33 -7.53
CA TYR A 89 2.54 5.47 -7.38
C TYR A 89 1.40 6.26 -6.75
N LEU A 90 0.23 6.11 -7.32
CA LEU A 90 -1.04 6.67 -6.84
C LEU A 90 -2.10 5.57 -6.94
N ASP A 91 -2.76 5.24 -5.83
CA ASP A 91 -3.81 4.23 -5.84
C ASP A 91 -5.05 4.71 -6.62
N ASP A 92 -5.82 3.79 -7.15
CA ASP A 92 -6.99 4.08 -8.00
C ASP A 92 -8.18 4.71 -7.26
N ASP A 93 -8.09 4.86 -5.94
CA ASP A 93 -9.05 5.56 -5.08
C ASP A 93 -8.41 6.75 -4.33
N ALA A 94 -7.25 7.26 -4.83
CA ALA A 94 -6.57 8.43 -4.30
C ALA A 94 -6.62 9.62 -5.27
N VAL A 95 -6.80 10.84 -4.76
CA VAL A 95 -6.88 12.09 -5.51
C VAL A 95 -5.68 12.96 -5.16
N ALA A 96 -4.85 13.28 -6.13
CA ALA A 96 -3.67 14.11 -5.94
C ALA A 96 -4.02 15.61 -5.87
N ARG A 97 -3.33 16.37 -5.00
CA ARG A 97 -3.38 17.84 -5.06
C ARG A 97 -2.82 18.34 -6.41
N PRO A 98 -3.27 19.52 -6.90
CA PRO A 98 -2.79 20.06 -8.18
C PRO A 98 -1.28 20.28 -8.27
N ASP A 99 -0.61 20.52 -7.16
CA ASP A 99 0.85 20.74 -7.07
C ASP A 99 1.67 19.47 -6.74
N TRP A 100 1.03 18.31 -6.60
CA TRP A 100 1.63 17.06 -6.16
C TRP A 100 2.85 16.64 -7.00
N LEU A 101 2.71 16.61 -8.34
CA LEU A 101 3.82 16.25 -9.24
C LEU A 101 4.93 17.29 -9.25
N ALA A 102 4.60 18.58 -9.16
CA ALA A 102 5.58 19.64 -9.11
C ALA A 102 6.46 19.50 -7.85
N ARG A 103 5.83 19.27 -6.68
CA ARG A 103 6.54 19.06 -5.41
C ARG A 103 7.41 17.81 -5.43
N LEU A 104 6.90 16.69 -5.95
CA LEU A 104 7.72 15.48 -6.12
C LEU A 104 8.95 15.77 -6.98
N ARG A 105 8.75 16.36 -8.17
CA ARG A 105 9.87 16.70 -9.06
C ARG A 105 10.91 17.60 -8.37
N ASP A 106 10.44 18.63 -7.67
CA ASP A 106 11.31 19.60 -7.00
C ASP A 106 12.12 18.94 -5.88
N ALA A 107 11.51 18.05 -5.08
CA ALA A 107 12.24 17.28 -4.06
C ALA A 107 13.42 16.50 -4.66
N TYR A 108 13.21 15.79 -5.78
CA TYR A 108 14.29 15.04 -6.44
C TYR A 108 15.34 15.91 -7.13
N ARG A 109 14.99 17.14 -7.52
CA ARG A 109 15.91 18.06 -8.21
C ARG A 109 16.75 18.88 -7.23
N THR A 110 16.18 19.33 -6.12
CA THR A 110 16.77 20.35 -5.25
C THR A 110 17.44 19.81 -4.01
N LEU A 111 16.89 18.70 -3.43
CA LEU A 111 17.42 18.18 -2.16
C LEU A 111 18.79 17.51 -2.32
N ARG A 112 19.59 17.67 -1.27
CA ARG A 112 20.88 16.98 -1.13
C ARG A 112 20.99 16.43 0.32
N PRO A 113 21.21 15.12 0.53
CA PRO A 113 21.33 14.10 -0.53
C PRO A 113 20.05 13.96 -1.35
N ARG A 114 20.18 13.56 -2.62
CA ARG A 114 19.03 13.34 -3.51
C ARG A 114 18.19 12.17 -2.98
N PRO A 115 16.87 12.32 -2.78
CA PRO A 115 16.04 11.23 -2.33
C PRO A 115 16.06 10.03 -3.30
N ALA A 116 16.07 8.82 -2.76
CA ALA A 116 15.81 7.59 -3.49
C ALA A 116 14.32 7.25 -3.51
N CYS A 117 13.60 7.72 -2.49
CA CYS A 117 12.16 7.61 -2.32
C CYS A 117 11.62 8.91 -1.73
N ALA A 118 10.45 9.36 -2.19
CA ALA A 118 9.78 10.54 -1.66
C ALA A 118 8.25 10.35 -1.66
N GLY A 119 7.59 11.03 -0.72
CA GLY A 119 6.13 11.05 -0.59
C GLY A 119 5.69 11.94 0.56
N GLY A 120 4.43 11.84 0.96
CA GLY A 120 3.86 12.67 2.00
C GLY A 120 2.55 12.14 2.55
N PRO A 121 1.74 13.02 3.16
CA PRO A 121 0.51 12.63 3.83
C PRO A 121 -0.54 12.07 2.88
N ILE A 122 -1.35 11.17 3.44
CA ILE A 122 -2.56 10.62 2.82
C ILE A 122 -3.72 11.01 3.71
N ARG A 123 -4.53 11.95 3.27
CA ARG A 123 -5.68 12.47 4.01
C ARG A 123 -6.98 11.80 3.57
N PRO A 124 -7.93 11.55 4.47
CA PRO A 124 -9.15 10.84 4.12
C PRO A 124 -10.16 11.72 3.37
N ILE A 125 -10.85 11.12 2.40
CA ILE A 125 -12.15 11.56 1.90
C ILE A 125 -13.16 10.53 2.44
N TRP A 126 -13.87 10.88 3.49
CA TRP A 126 -14.85 10.00 4.11
C TRP A 126 -16.10 9.90 3.23
N GLU A 127 -16.50 8.68 2.84
CA GLU A 127 -17.73 8.45 2.06
C GLU A 127 -18.99 8.45 2.94
N ILE A 128 -18.81 8.19 4.22
CA ILE A 128 -19.84 8.34 5.28
C ILE A 128 -19.20 9.02 6.47
N GLU A 129 -19.99 9.50 7.42
CA GLU A 129 -19.48 10.05 8.66
C GLU A 129 -18.55 9.06 9.38
N LYS A 130 -17.42 9.58 9.88
CA LYS A 130 -16.44 8.79 10.62
C LYS A 130 -17.08 8.21 11.88
N PRO A 131 -17.10 6.87 12.06
CA PRO A 131 -17.63 6.28 13.29
C PRO A 131 -16.88 6.73 14.54
N SER A 132 -17.60 6.99 15.62
CA SER A 132 -17.00 7.45 16.89
C SER A 132 -16.01 6.47 17.54
N TRP A 133 -16.15 5.17 17.24
CA TRP A 133 -15.23 4.14 17.72
C TRP A 133 -13.91 4.06 16.93
N LEU A 134 -13.80 4.76 15.80
CA LEU A 134 -12.62 4.74 14.94
C LEU A 134 -11.56 5.71 15.47
N ASP A 135 -10.55 5.19 16.14
CA ASP A 135 -9.42 5.94 16.65
C ASP A 135 -8.24 6.05 15.65
N ARG A 136 -7.21 6.79 16.04
CA ARG A 136 -6.01 7.01 15.19
C ARG A 136 -5.23 5.72 14.92
N GLU A 137 -5.21 4.75 15.81
CA GLU A 137 -4.53 3.48 15.60
C GLU A 137 -5.19 2.71 14.46
N LEU A 138 -6.53 2.68 14.45
CA LEU A 138 -7.30 2.02 13.40
C LEU A 138 -7.24 2.77 12.06
N GLU A 139 -7.21 4.11 12.07
CA GLU A 139 -7.08 4.92 10.84
C GLU A 139 -5.85 4.56 10.01
N HIS A 140 -4.74 4.23 10.65
CA HIS A 140 -3.52 3.81 9.96
C HIS A 140 -3.77 2.61 9.02
N TYR A 141 -4.63 1.67 9.40
CA TYR A 141 -4.97 0.51 8.58
C TYR A 141 -5.89 0.82 7.40
N LEU A 142 -6.47 2.02 7.37
CA LEU A 142 -7.22 2.55 6.22
C LEU A 142 -6.31 3.21 5.18
N GLY A 143 -5.01 3.27 5.43
CA GLY A 143 -4.03 3.96 4.59
C GLY A 143 -3.99 5.45 4.82
N ILE A 144 -4.53 5.94 5.96
CA ILE A 144 -4.46 7.34 6.35
C ILE A 144 -3.12 7.56 7.08
N VAL A 145 -2.33 8.49 6.57
CA VAL A 145 -1.04 8.86 7.14
C VAL A 145 -0.90 10.37 7.11
N ASP A 146 -0.95 10.98 8.26
CA ASP A 146 -0.57 12.37 8.46
C ASP A 146 0.14 12.47 9.83
N TRP A 147 1.46 12.51 9.79
CA TRP A 147 2.26 12.51 11.01
C TRP A 147 2.34 13.87 11.66
N LEU A 148 1.84 14.94 11.00
CA LEU A 148 1.93 16.32 11.45
C LEU A 148 3.39 16.76 11.75
N ARG A 149 4.34 16.21 10.99
CA ARG A 149 5.77 16.50 11.09
C ARG A 149 6.20 17.45 9.96
N PRO A 150 7.27 18.23 10.17
CA PRO A 150 7.89 19.02 9.10
C PRO A 150 8.49 18.09 8.02
N ALA A 151 8.87 18.68 6.90
CA ALA A 151 9.60 18.00 5.85
C ALA A 151 10.96 17.50 6.37
N MET A 152 11.26 16.20 6.16
CA MET A 152 12.44 15.56 6.75
C MET A 152 12.85 14.29 6.01
N PHE A 153 14.13 13.91 6.13
CA PHE A 153 14.56 12.56 5.79
C PHE A 153 14.11 11.57 6.88
N LEU A 154 13.56 10.43 6.44
CA LEU A 154 13.10 9.39 7.34
C LEU A 154 14.26 8.46 7.71
N ASP A 155 14.70 8.56 8.93
CA ASP A 155 15.72 7.70 9.56
C ASP A 155 15.14 6.68 10.55
N GLU A 156 13.88 6.86 10.95
CA GLU A 156 13.17 5.96 11.86
C GLU A 156 12.61 4.75 11.09
N ASP A 157 12.87 3.53 11.58
CA ASP A 157 12.38 2.28 10.97
C ASP A 157 10.85 2.14 11.00
N LEU A 158 10.17 2.82 11.93
CA LEU A 158 8.72 2.74 12.10
C LEU A 158 7.94 3.66 11.13
N LEU A 159 8.60 4.65 10.53
CA LEU A 159 7.96 5.56 9.59
C LEU A 159 8.17 5.07 8.16
N TYR A 160 7.09 4.92 7.40
CA TYR A 160 7.14 4.54 5.99
C TYR A 160 6.08 5.25 5.16
N LEU A 161 6.36 5.45 3.89
CA LEU A 161 5.46 6.06 2.92
C LEU A 161 4.58 4.97 2.30
N PRO A 162 3.24 5.01 2.51
CA PRO A 162 2.34 4.02 1.93
C PRO A 162 2.19 4.16 0.42
N GLY A 163 1.81 3.06 -0.22
CA GLY A 163 1.74 2.91 -1.66
C GLY A 163 0.84 3.87 -2.42
N SER A 164 -0.13 4.51 -1.73
CA SER A 164 -1.01 5.51 -2.35
C SER A 164 -0.34 6.87 -2.57
N ASN A 165 0.82 7.14 -1.93
CA ASN A 165 1.54 8.41 -2.04
C ASN A 165 3.04 8.19 -1.87
N VAL A 166 3.64 7.47 -2.79
CA VAL A 166 5.08 7.17 -2.75
C VAL A 166 5.67 7.22 -4.15
N SER A 167 6.90 7.69 -4.24
CA SER A 167 7.67 7.69 -5.49
C SER A 167 9.08 7.17 -5.25
N TYR A 168 9.69 6.67 -6.30
CA TYR A 168 11.04 6.11 -6.29
C TYR A 168 11.81 6.57 -7.52
N LEU A 169 13.13 6.70 -7.41
CA LEU A 169 13.97 6.73 -8.60
C LEU A 169 13.82 5.40 -9.34
N ARG A 170 13.70 5.45 -10.67
CA ARG A 170 13.57 4.23 -11.49
C ARG A 170 14.77 3.30 -11.30
N SER A 171 15.98 3.85 -11.15
CA SER A 171 17.19 3.08 -10.85
C SER A 171 17.11 2.25 -9.58
N VAL A 172 16.36 2.71 -8.56
CA VAL A 172 16.09 1.95 -7.33
C VAL A 172 15.20 0.74 -7.60
N LEU A 173 14.16 0.92 -8.43
CA LEU A 173 13.27 -0.18 -8.82
C LEU A 173 14.00 -1.20 -9.70
N GLU A 174 14.94 -0.75 -10.52
CA GLU A 174 15.84 -1.62 -11.30
C GLU A 174 16.81 -2.38 -10.38
N GLU A 175 17.44 -1.70 -9.43
CA GLU A 175 18.38 -2.29 -8.46
C GLU A 175 17.71 -3.34 -7.56
N SER A 176 16.48 -3.07 -7.10
CA SER A 176 15.73 -3.98 -6.24
C SER A 176 15.05 -5.13 -6.97
N GLY A 177 14.94 -5.05 -8.31
CA GLY A 177 14.11 -5.96 -9.10
C GLY A 177 12.60 -5.67 -9.03
N GLY A 178 12.21 -4.59 -8.32
CA GLY A 178 10.83 -4.18 -8.06
C GLY A 178 10.22 -4.77 -6.80
N PHE A 179 8.89 -4.80 -6.74
CA PHE A 179 8.15 -5.27 -5.57
C PHE A 179 8.06 -6.80 -5.53
N PRO A 180 8.28 -7.45 -4.35
CA PRO A 180 8.14 -8.90 -4.19
C PRO A 180 6.71 -9.36 -4.51
N LEU A 181 6.58 -10.40 -5.34
CA LEU A 181 5.28 -10.93 -5.76
C LEU A 181 4.53 -11.68 -4.65
N GLY A 182 5.22 -12.03 -3.56
CA GLY A 182 4.63 -12.62 -2.36
C GLY A 182 3.91 -11.63 -1.46
N LEU A 183 4.12 -10.31 -1.67
CA LEU A 183 3.52 -9.21 -0.92
C LEU A 183 2.51 -8.43 -1.77
N GLY A 184 1.70 -7.59 -1.10
CA GLY A 184 0.68 -6.78 -1.75
C GLY A 184 -0.63 -7.50 -2.02
N ARG A 185 -1.68 -6.73 -2.32
CA ARG A 185 -3.04 -7.23 -2.56
C ARG A 185 -3.08 -8.27 -3.67
N LYS A 186 -3.73 -9.43 -3.42
CA LYS A 186 -3.92 -10.47 -4.41
C LYS A 186 -5.31 -11.11 -4.26
N GLY A 187 -6.15 -10.94 -5.25
CA GLY A 187 -7.52 -11.44 -5.21
C GLY A 187 -8.31 -10.91 -4.00
N PRO A 188 -8.94 -11.78 -3.18
CA PRO A 188 -9.70 -11.39 -2.02
C PRO A 188 -8.84 -11.11 -0.77
N SER A 189 -7.53 -11.35 -0.83
CA SER A 189 -6.62 -11.14 0.29
C SER A 189 -6.44 -9.65 0.59
N LEU A 190 -6.16 -9.35 1.86
CA LEU A 190 -5.76 -8.00 2.29
C LEU A 190 -4.25 -7.93 2.58
N LEU A 191 -3.45 -8.71 1.87
CA LEU A 191 -1.99 -8.65 1.92
C LEU A 191 -1.48 -7.23 1.65
N SER A 192 -0.34 -6.90 2.23
CA SER A 192 0.32 -5.60 2.16
C SER A 192 1.83 -5.75 2.37
N ASN A 193 2.50 -4.66 2.72
CA ASN A 193 3.91 -4.57 3.10
C ASN A 193 4.90 -4.60 1.91
N GLU A 194 4.44 -4.54 0.68
CA GLU A 194 5.30 -4.47 -0.50
C GLU A 194 6.11 -3.16 -0.55
N GLU A 195 5.51 -2.04 -0.18
CA GLU A 195 6.19 -0.74 -0.05
C GLU A 195 7.10 -0.69 1.18
N LEU A 196 6.72 -1.37 2.26
CA LEU A 196 7.54 -1.47 3.47
C LEU A 196 8.81 -2.29 3.18
N TRP A 197 8.69 -3.36 2.39
CA TRP A 197 9.86 -4.12 1.89
C TRP A 197 10.79 -3.23 1.08
N MET A 198 10.26 -2.46 0.14
CA MET A 198 11.06 -1.56 -0.71
C MET A 198 11.81 -0.53 0.13
N GLN A 199 11.15 0.07 1.12
CA GLN A 199 11.79 1.07 1.97
C GLN A 199 12.79 0.45 2.96
N SER A 200 12.58 -0.79 3.40
CA SER A 200 13.57 -1.57 4.15
C SER A 200 14.80 -1.87 3.31
N PHE A 201 14.62 -2.20 2.03
CA PHE A 201 15.70 -2.34 1.06
C PHE A 201 16.51 -1.04 0.94
N LEU A 202 15.85 0.11 0.77
CA LEU A 202 16.50 1.42 0.69
C LEU A 202 17.31 1.75 1.94
N ARG A 203 16.72 1.60 3.13
CA ARG A 203 17.41 1.87 4.40
C ARG A 203 18.67 1.01 4.56
N SER A 204 18.59 -0.27 4.21
CA SER A 204 19.74 -1.16 4.29
C SER A 204 20.91 -0.77 3.37
N ARG A 205 20.64 0.04 2.35
CA ARG A 205 21.60 0.60 1.41
C ARG A 205 21.98 2.04 1.73
N GLY A 206 21.50 2.58 2.86
CA GLY A 206 21.73 3.99 3.23
C GLY A 206 21.10 4.98 2.24
N ARG A 207 20.07 4.56 1.49
CA ARG A 207 19.40 5.40 0.49
C ARG A 207 18.40 6.33 1.17
N PRO A 208 18.43 7.65 0.91
CA PRO A 208 17.56 8.62 1.57
C PRO A 208 16.09 8.46 1.18
N ILE A 209 15.21 8.52 2.19
CA ILE A 209 13.75 8.55 2.03
C ILE A 209 13.27 9.91 2.52
N TRP A 210 12.53 10.65 1.69
CA TRP A 210 12.07 12.01 1.99
C TRP A 210 10.57 12.04 2.26
N TYR A 211 10.18 12.64 3.38
CA TYR A 211 8.79 13.00 3.68
C TYR A 211 8.61 14.51 3.56
N ASP A 212 7.56 14.92 2.85
CA ASP A 212 7.16 16.32 2.76
C ASP A 212 5.65 16.43 3.06
N PRO A 213 5.24 17.19 4.11
CA PRO A 213 3.84 17.37 4.49
C PRO A 213 3.00 18.06 3.41
N GLU A 214 3.62 18.65 2.40
CA GLU A 214 2.95 19.30 1.29
C GLU A 214 2.78 18.40 0.05
N ILE A 215 3.43 17.24 0.00
CA ILE A 215 3.18 16.21 -1.03
C ILE A 215 1.92 15.42 -0.65
N VAL A 216 0.74 16.02 -0.85
CA VAL A 216 -0.53 15.52 -0.31
C VAL A 216 -1.35 14.80 -1.36
N VAL A 217 -1.89 13.64 -0.98
CA VAL A 217 -3.01 13.00 -1.68
C VAL A 217 -4.19 12.81 -0.74
N HIS A 218 -5.39 12.72 -1.31
CA HIS A 218 -6.63 12.44 -0.58
C HIS A 218 -7.13 11.05 -1.00
N HIS A 219 -7.36 10.17 -0.04
CA HIS A 219 -7.77 8.78 -0.27
C HIS A 219 -9.23 8.56 0.12
N HIS A 220 -10.03 7.97 -0.78
CA HIS A 220 -11.42 7.62 -0.51
C HIS A 220 -11.53 6.48 0.50
N VAL A 221 -12.08 6.77 1.66
CA VAL A 221 -12.38 5.79 2.70
C VAL A 221 -13.80 5.27 2.52
N LYS A 222 -13.88 4.07 1.92
CA LYS A 222 -15.15 3.45 1.52
C LYS A 222 -15.95 2.99 2.74
N ALA A 223 -17.27 3.24 2.75
CA ALA A 223 -18.18 2.85 3.83
C ALA A 223 -18.00 1.38 4.28
N ARG A 224 -17.79 0.47 3.32
CA ARG A 224 -17.57 -0.97 3.59
C ARG A 224 -16.31 -1.28 4.41
N ARG A 225 -15.34 -0.33 4.49
CA ARG A 225 -14.13 -0.48 5.33
C ARG A 225 -14.36 -0.01 6.76
N LEU A 226 -15.43 0.75 7.02
CA LEU A 226 -15.76 1.34 8.31
C LEU A 226 -16.62 0.40 9.16
N THR A 227 -16.21 -0.85 9.30
CA THR A 227 -16.89 -1.86 10.11
C THR A 227 -15.88 -2.62 10.99
N PRO A 228 -16.25 -2.99 12.25
CA PRO A 228 -15.39 -3.81 13.12
C PRO A 228 -14.89 -5.10 12.43
N THR A 229 -15.77 -5.72 11.65
CA THR A 229 -15.49 -6.94 10.89
C THR A 229 -14.40 -6.73 9.84
N TRP A 230 -14.39 -5.56 9.17
CA TRP A 230 -13.34 -5.25 8.21
C TRP A 230 -11.98 -5.10 8.92
N PHE A 231 -11.94 -4.44 10.08
CA PHE A 231 -10.71 -4.25 10.83
C PHE A 231 -10.13 -5.57 11.35
N THR A 232 -10.94 -6.45 11.92
CA THR A 232 -10.45 -7.76 12.36
C THR A 232 -9.88 -8.57 11.19
N LYS A 233 -10.53 -8.54 10.02
CA LYS A 233 -10.00 -9.15 8.79
C LYS A 233 -8.70 -8.48 8.35
N ARG A 234 -8.62 -7.16 8.38
CA ARG A 234 -7.42 -6.41 7.96
C ARG A 234 -6.23 -6.71 8.86
N TYR A 235 -6.45 -6.79 10.18
CA TYR A 235 -5.40 -7.15 11.13
C TYR A 235 -4.92 -8.60 10.96
N PHE A 236 -5.83 -9.54 10.72
CA PHE A 236 -5.44 -10.92 10.39
C PHE A 236 -4.47 -10.94 9.18
N TRP A 237 -4.84 -10.28 8.09
CA TRP A 237 -3.99 -10.21 6.91
C TRP A 237 -2.71 -9.40 7.13
N GLN A 238 -2.71 -8.43 8.04
CA GLN A 238 -1.49 -7.76 8.46
C GLN A 238 -0.53 -8.75 9.11
N GLY A 239 -1.01 -9.59 10.03
CA GLY A 239 -0.19 -10.64 10.63
C GLY A 239 0.42 -11.60 9.60
N VAL A 240 -0.35 -11.99 8.59
CA VAL A 240 0.18 -12.78 7.46
C VAL A 240 1.26 -12.00 6.70
N SER A 241 1.01 -10.73 6.38
CA SER A 241 1.93 -9.88 5.65
C SER A 241 3.24 -9.64 6.39
N ASP A 242 3.18 -9.51 7.73
CA ASP A 242 4.37 -9.30 8.57
C ASP A 242 5.32 -10.51 8.50
N VAL A 243 4.77 -11.73 8.55
CA VAL A 243 5.58 -12.96 8.44
C VAL A 243 6.18 -13.11 7.04
N LEU A 244 5.41 -12.78 6.00
CA LEU A 244 5.92 -12.82 4.64
C LEU A 244 7.01 -11.77 4.42
N LEU A 245 6.85 -10.57 4.96
CA LEU A 245 7.87 -9.52 4.91
C LEU A 245 9.16 -9.95 5.63
N GLU A 246 9.05 -10.53 6.83
CA GLU A 246 10.19 -11.07 7.58
C GLU A 246 10.95 -12.13 6.77
N ALA A 247 10.22 -13.01 6.09
CA ALA A 247 10.80 -14.04 5.22
C ALA A 247 11.53 -13.43 4.02
N GLU A 248 10.92 -12.45 3.32
CA GLU A 248 11.52 -11.75 2.18
C GLU A 248 12.79 -10.98 2.60
N ILE A 249 12.76 -10.26 3.73
CA ILE A 249 13.94 -9.54 4.26
C ILE A 249 15.04 -10.53 4.67
N SER A 250 14.68 -11.64 5.31
CA SER A 250 15.65 -12.64 5.75
C SER A 250 16.32 -13.34 4.56
N HIS A 251 15.54 -13.69 3.53
CA HIS A 251 16.05 -14.25 2.29
C HIS A 251 17.05 -13.30 1.61
N TRP A 252 16.70 -12.04 1.56
CA TRP A 252 17.54 -11.02 0.95
C TRP A 252 18.83 -10.74 1.75
N ARG A 253 18.77 -10.70 3.13
CA ARG A 253 19.93 -10.42 3.99
C ARG A 253 20.89 -11.59 4.15
N ALA A 254 20.42 -12.81 4.16
CA ALA A 254 21.19 -13.99 4.58
C ALA A 254 21.49 -15.00 3.47
N GLY A 255 20.85 -14.86 2.29
CA GLY A 255 20.95 -15.88 1.25
C GLY A 255 20.51 -17.30 1.69
N ARG A 256 19.81 -17.43 2.83
CA ARG A 256 19.32 -18.70 3.38
C ARG A 256 17.97 -18.53 4.09
N PRO A 257 17.03 -19.47 3.94
CA PRO A 257 15.78 -19.44 4.68
C PRO A 257 16.02 -19.73 6.17
N GLY A 258 15.54 -18.84 7.03
CA GLY A 258 15.72 -18.95 8.47
C GLY A 258 14.81 -20.00 9.12
N HIS A 259 15.37 -21.13 9.56
CA HIS A 259 14.66 -22.18 10.34
C HIS A 259 14.40 -21.83 11.82
N ARG A 260 14.87 -20.69 12.33
CA ARG A 260 14.82 -20.34 13.77
C ARG A 260 13.48 -19.78 14.25
N VAL A 261 12.59 -19.46 13.35
CA VAL A 261 11.45 -18.58 13.57
C VAL A 261 10.23 -19.26 14.21
N LEU A 262 10.02 -20.57 14.01
CA LEU A 262 8.81 -21.24 14.50
C LEU A 262 8.72 -21.32 16.03
N ARG A 263 9.84 -21.57 16.73
CA ARG A 263 9.88 -21.68 18.20
C ARG A 263 9.65 -20.34 18.88
N GLU A 264 10.23 -19.26 18.38
CA GLU A 264 10.08 -17.90 18.92
C GLU A 264 8.65 -17.38 18.74
N GLU A 265 7.98 -17.81 17.66
CA GLU A 265 6.58 -17.44 17.41
C GLU A 265 5.58 -18.19 18.27
N LEU A 266 5.79 -19.47 18.52
CA LEU A 266 4.96 -20.24 19.45
C LEU A 266 5.07 -19.67 20.88
N LEU A 267 6.27 -19.25 21.29
CA LEU A 267 6.49 -18.59 22.57
C LEU A 267 5.92 -17.16 22.59
N GLY A 268 5.97 -16.44 21.47
CA GLY A 268 5.31 -15.16 21.26
C GLY A 268 3.79 -15.28 21.33
N ALA A 269 3.20 -16.25 20.66
CA ALA A 269 1.75 -16.51 20.65
C ALA A 269 1.20 -16.74 22.07
N GLY A 270 1.92 -17.47 22.91
CA GLY A 270 1.51 -17.67 24.32
C GLY A 270 1.45 -16.37 25.12
N ARG A 271 2.44 -15.48 24.96
CA ARG A 271 2.44 -14.16 25.62
C ARG A 271 1.30 -13.27 25.16
N ASP A 272 0.91 -13.37 23.90
CA ASP A 272 -0.11 -12.52 23.28
C ASP A 272 -1.53 -12.96 23.63
N VAL A 273 -1.77 -14.27 23.81
CA VAL A 273 -3.04 -14.78 24.35
C VAL A 273 -3.27 -14.23 25.76
N VAL A 274 -2.23 -14.21 26.60
CA VAL A 274 -2.31 -13.62 27.95
C VAL A 274 -2.52 -12.10 27.89
N GLY A 275 -1.84 -11.40 26.98
CA GLY A 275 -2.03 -9.96 26.75
C GLY A 275 -3.44 -9.63 26.26
N ALA A 276 -3.98 -10.42 25.33
CA ALA A 276 -5.34 -10.27 24.80
C ALA A 276 -6.40 -10.50 25.87
N ALA A 277 -6.23 -11.52 26.74
CA ALA A 277 -7.13 -11.75 27.87
C ALA A 277 -7.16 -10.56 28.83
N LYS A 278 -6.01 -9.94 29.13
CA LYS A 278 -5.93 -8.72 29.95
C LYS A 278 -6.65 -7.52 29.32
N ILE A 279 -6.57 -7.34 28.01
CA ILE A 279 -7.24 -6.24 27.28
C ILE A 279 -8.76 -6.45 27.30
N LEU A 280 -9.25 -7.67 27.12
CA LEU A 280 -10.69 -8.01 27.18
C LEU A 280 -11.28 -7.73 28.57
N VAL A 281 -10.50 -7.95 29.66
CA VAL A 281 -10.93 -7.66 31.02
C VAL A 281 -10.95 -6.16 31.35
N ALA A 282 -10.09 -5.36 30.69
CA ALA A 282 -9.98 -3.93 30.96
C ALA A 282 -11.09 -3.05 30.31
N GLY A 283 -11.97 -3.62 29.47
CA GLY A 283 -13.20 -2.97 28.95
C GLY A 283 -13.00 -1.80 27.96
N ASN A 284 -11.90 -1.09 28.00
CA ASN A 284 -11.56 0.01 27.09
C ASN A 284 -10.64 -0.48 25.98
N GLY A 285 -11.10 -0.38 24.71
CA GLY A 285 -10.31 -0.82 23.55
C GLY A 285 -10.62 -2.26 23.11
N ALA A 286 -11.79 -2.77 23.41
CA ALA A 286 -12.19 -4.15 23.04
C ALA A 286 -12.01 -4.46 21.57
N LEU A 287 -12.29 -3.52 20.67
CA LEU A 287 -12.10 -3.71 19.23
C LEU A 287 -10.62 -3.80 18.85
N VAL A 288 -9.78 -2.89 19.34
CA VAL A 288 -8.33 -2.92 19.09
C VAL A 288 -7.71 -4.20 19.64
N GLY A 289 -8.10 -4.60 20.85
CA GLY A 289 -7.68 -5.88 21.46
C GLY A 289 -8.06 -7.07 20.57
N LEU A 290 -9.30 -7.12 20.10
CA LEU A 290 -9.78 -8.15 19.18
C LEU A 290 -9.00 -8.15 17.87
N CYS A 291 -8.72 -6.99 17.32
CA CYS A 291 -7.92 -6.82 16.10
C CYS A 291 -6.49 -7.37 16.30
N ARG A 292 -5.83 -7.05 17.40
CA ARG A 292 -4.50 -7.56 17.71
C ARG A 292 -4.47 -9.09 17.85
N ILE A 293 -5.52 -9.69 18.45
CA ILE A 293 -5.68 -11.16 18.47
C ILE A 293 -5.72 -11.70 17.03
N HIS A 294 -6.51 -11.10 16.15
CA HIS A 294 -6.60 -11.52 14.76
C HIS A 294 -5.27 -11.38 14.02
N GLN A 295 -4.48 -10.34 14.29
CA GLN A 295 -3.13 -10.20 13.75
C GLN A 295 -2.23 -11.38 14.17
N ARG A 296 -2.29 -11.80 15.43
CA ARG A 296 -1.53 -12.97 15.90
C ARG A 296 -1.98 -14.26 15.24
N LEU A 297 -3.28 -14.46 15.11
CA LEU A 297 -3.81 -15.61 14.36
C LEU A 297 -3.33 -15.62 12.92
N GLY A 298 -3.24 -14.46 12.27
CA GLY A 298 -2.68 -14.32 10.93
C GLY A 298 -1.19 -14.74 10.87
N ARG A 299 -0.38 -14.30 11.83
CA ARG A 299 1.04 -14.71 11.94
C ARG A 299 1.18 -16.22 12.11
N ILE A 300 0.41 -16.81 13.00
CA ILE A 300 0.41 -18.26 13.25
C ILE A 300 0.00 -19.03 11.99
N ALA A 301 -1.12 -18.64 11.38
CA ALA A 301 -1.62 -19.26 10.14
C ALA A 301 -0.60 -19.19 9.00
N SER A 302 0.09 -18.05 8.84
CA SER A 302 1.11 -17.88 7.83
C SER A 302 2.31 -18.81 7.99
N ARG A 303 2.61 -19.27 9.18
CA ARG A 303 3.74 -20.13 9.48
C ARG A 303 3.42 -21.62 9.41
N ILE A 304 2.17 -21.99 9.69
CA ILE A 304 1.74 -23.38 9.76
C ILE A 304 1.17 -23.86 8.43
N LEU A 305 0.47 -22.98 7.71
CA LEU A 305 -0.25 -23.36 6.48
C LEU A 305 0.58 -23.10 5.22
N PRO A 306 0.62 -24.04 4.27
CA PRO A 306 1.22 -23.81 2.95
C PRO A 306 0.45 -22.73 2.18
N GLY A 307 1.11 -22.09 1.20
CA GLY A 307 0.64 -20.89 0.49
C GLY A 307 -0.85 -20.89 0.09
N PRO A 308 -1.37 -21.88 -0.67
CA PRO A 308 -2.77 -21.91 -1.08
C PRO A 308 -3.77 -22.06 0.07
N ALA A 309 -3.39 -22.76 1.16
CA ALA A 309 -4.25 -22.97 2.31
C ALA A 309 -4.44 -21.70 3.15
N ARG A 310 -3.49 -20.73 3.08
CA ARG A 310 -3.60 -19.42 3.75
C ARG A 310 -4.74 -18.58 3.19
N GLU A 311 -4.99 -18.66 1.89
CA GLU A 311 -6.09 -17.93 1.22
C GLU A 311 -7.47 -18.48 1.61
N GLY A 312 -7.55 -19.76 1.99
CA GLY A 312 -8.79 -20.44 2.43
C GLY A 312 -9.05 -20.35 3.94
N PHE A 313 -8.06 -20.01 4.75
CA PHE A 313 -8.18 -19.98 6.20
C PHE A 313 -8.82 -18.68 6.68
N SER A 314 -10.15 -18.72 6.79
CA SER A 314 -10.95 -17.72 7.48
C SER A 314 -11.95 -18.47 8.37
N PRO A 315 -11.58 -18.85 9.60
CA PRO A 315 -12.44 -19.71 10.43
C PRO A 315 -13.78 -19.07 10.80
N PHE A 316 -13.90 -17.75 10.70
CA PHE A 316 -15.10 -17.00 11.17
C PHE A 316 -15.91 -16.33 10.07
N TRP A 317 -15.51 -16.41 8.76
CA TRP A 317 -16.09 -15.59 7.70
C TRP A 317 -17.02 -16.34 6.73
N ARG A 318 -17.07 -17.68 6.80
CA ARG A 318 -17.93 -18.46 5.89
C ARG A 318 -19.44 -18.37 6.20
N SER A 319 -19.82 -17.96 7.41
CA SER A 319 -21.23 -17.88 7.82
C SER A 319 -21.96 -16.61 7.36
N SER A 320 -21.24 -15.49 7.12
CA SER A 320 -21.90 -14.22 6.78
C SER A 320 -22.09 -13.95 5.29
N MET A 321 -21.56 -14.79 4.38
CA MET A 321 -21.75 -14.63 2.93
C MET A 321 -22.97 -15.38 2.36
N ARG A 322 -23.71 -16.16 3.16
CA ARG A 322 -24.92 -16.87 2.70
C ARG A 322 -26.21 -16.09 2.82
N GLU A 323 -26.21 -14.90 3.42
CA GLU A 323 -27.47 -14.18 3.70
C GLU A 323 -27.73 -12.96 2.83
N ARG A 324 -27.06 -12.77 1.71
CA ARG A 324 -27.50 -11.77 0.70
C ARG A 324 -27.26 -12.28 -0.72
N ARG A 325 -28.18 -13.05 -1.19
CA ARG A 325 -28.55 -13.12 -2.61
C ARG A 325 -29.85 -12.37 -2.82
#